data_c75042ac8e2dc0d748dbcf3ca0bce8a6
#
_entry.id   c75042ac8e2dc0d748dbcf3ca0bce8a6
#
_cell.length_a   1.000
_cell.length_b   1.000
_cell.length_c   1.000
_cell.angle_alpha   90.00
_cell.angle_beta   90.00
_cell.angle_gamma   90.00
#
_symmetry.space_group_name_H-M   'P 1'
#
loop_
_entity.id
_entity.type
_entity.pdbx_description
1 polymer ?
#
loop_
_entity_poly.entity_id
_entity_poly.type
_entity_poly.pdbx_seq_one_letter_code
_entity_poly.pdbx_strand_id
1 'polypeptide(L)'
;MAELEPISVIVTSVGTEQQAVEISEELVARGLATCINVIPCLRSIYRWKGKVCTDSEYLLMIKTRSALFDTVAEAIRDIHSYELPEVLEFPVARAEHHFHAWVAAMATGVPDPEGEHESEPELNYD
;
A
#
# COMPACT_ATOMS: atom_id res chain seq x y z
N MET A 1 -5.17 -23.63 17.32
CA MET A 1 -5.56 -22.56 16.39
C MET A 1 -4.47 -22.36 15.37
N ALA A 2 -4.86 -22.31 14.11
CA ALA A 2 -3.90 -22.02 13.07
C ALA A 2 -3.40 -20.57 13.22
N GLU A 3 -2.13 -20.38 13.06
CA GLU A 3 -1.56 -19.04 13.04
C GLU A 3 -1.97 -18.33 11.76
N LEU A 4 -2.30 -17.06 11.90
CA LEU A 4 -2.56 -16.22 10.74
C LEU A 4 -1.24 -15.91 10.02
N GLU A 5 -1.29 -15.79 8.71
CA GLU A 5 -0.12 -15.37 7.94
C GLU A 5 0.36 -14.00 8.39
N PRO A 6 1.68 -13.78 8.43
CA PRO A 6 2.22 -12.47 8.75
C PRO A 6 1.71 -11.40 7.79
N ILE A 7 1.39 -10.24 8.34
CA ILE A 7 1.01 -9.07 7.56
C ILE A 7 1.99 -7.94 7.80
N SER A 8 2.03 -7.02 6.85
CA SER A 8 2.94 -5.88 6.90
C SER A 8 2.24 -4.62 6.44
N VAL A 9 2.80 -3.49 6.84
CA VAL A 9 2.47 -2.19 6.28
C VAL A 9 3.64 -1.78 5.41
N ILE A 10 3.39 -1.62 4.12
CA ILE A 10 4.41 -1.14 3.18
C ILE A 10 4.13 0.34 2.95
N VAL A 11 5.16 1.16 3.03
CA VAL A 11 5.00 2.59 2.79
C VAL A 11 5.76 3.03 1.57
N THR A 12 5.17 3.96 0.84
CA THR A 12 5.80 4.67 -0.26
C THR A 12 5.25 6.09 -0.27
N SER A 13 6.03 7.02 -0.78
CA SER A 13 5.59 8.41 -0.90
C SER A 13 5.55 8.81 -2.38
N VAL A 14 4.56 9.63 -2.73
CA VAL A 14 4.35 10.09 -4.10
C VAL A 14 4.14 11.59 -4.13
N GLY A 15 4.41 12.20 -5.29
CA GLY A 15 4.38 13.65 -5.42
C GLY A 15 3.02 14.26 -5.71
N THR A 16 2.04 13.47 -6.16
CA THR A 16 0.72 13.97 -6.52
C THR A 16 -0.38 13.06 -6.03
N GLU A 17 -1.55 13.63 -5.81
CA GLU A 17 -2.73 12.85 -5.43
C GLU A 17 -3.10 11.85 -6.54
N GLN A 18 -3.00 12.27 -7.79
CA GLN A 18 -3.29 11.40 -8.93
C GLN A 18 -2.45 10.12 -8.89
N GLN A 19 -1.15 10.26 -8.64
CA GLN A 19 -0.26 9.11 -8.54
C GLN A 19 -0.59 8.24 -7.33
N ALA A 20 -0.95 8.86 -6.21
CA ALA A 20 -1.36 8.12 -5.01
C ALA A 20 -2.57 7.23 -5.31
N VAL A 21 -3.57 7.78 -5.98
CA VAL A 21 -4.79 7.04 -6.35
C VAL A 21 -4.46 5.95 -7.36
N GLU A 22 -3.67 6.28 -8.38
CA GLU A 22 -3.28 5.34 -9.44
C GLU A 22 -2.57 4.10 -8.88
N ILE A 23 -1.58 4.31 -8.04
CA ILE A 23 -0.84 3.20 -7.42
C ILE A 23 -1.76 2.40 -6.51
N SER A 24 -2.55 3.09 -5.68
CA SER A 24 -3.43 2.43 -4.71
C SER A 24 -4.49 1.57 -5.39
N GLU A 25 -5.16 2.11 -6.39
CA GLU A 25 -6.17 1.36 -7.13
C GLU A 25 -5.58 0.14 -7.83
N GLU A 26 -4.41 0.31 -8.43
CA GLU A 26 -3.76 -0.78 -9.14
C GLU A 26 -3.36 -1.92 -8.21
N LEU A 27 -2.78 -1.60 -7.06
CA LEU A 27 -2.36 -2.62 -6.10
C LEU A 27 -3.56 -3.39 -5.54
N VAL A 28 -4.63 -2.68 -5.21
CA VAL A 28 -5.83 -3.32 -4.68
C VAL A 28 -6.50 -4.18 -5.76
N ALA A 29 -6.60 -3.66 -6.99
CA ALA A 29 -7.22 -4.39 -8.09
C ALA A 29 -6.48 -5.68 -8.44
N ARG A 30 -5.14 -5.68 -8.28
CA ARG A 30 -4.33 -6.88 -8.53
C ARG A 30 -4.32 -7.86 -7.36
N GLY A 31 -5.01 -7.56 -6.27
CA GLY A 31 -4.98 -8.41 -5.09
C GLY A 31 -3.66 -8.35 -4.33
N LEU A 32 -2.83 -7.34 -4.60
CA LEU A 32 -1.54 -7.17 -3.95
C LEU A 32 -1.63 -6.42 -2.64
N ALA A 33 -2.73 -5.77 -2.37
CA ALA A 33 -2.98 -5.07 -1.12
C ALA A 33 -4.45 -5.20 -0.76
N THR A 34 -4.73 -5.30 0.54
CA THR A 34 -6.10 -5.37 1.03
C THR A 34 -6.70 -3.98 1.17
N CYS A 35 -5.94 -3.06 1.77
CA CYS A 35 -6.38 -1.67 1.86
C CYS A 35 -5.18 -0.74 1.90
N ILE A 36 -5.39 0.48 1.44
CA ILE A 36 -4.33 1.48 1.39
C ILE A 36 -4.90 2.78 1.94
N ASN A 37 -4.20 3.36 2.90
CA ASN A 37 -4.51 4.69 3.37
C ASN A 37 -3.60 5.69 2.68
N VAL A 38 -4.19 6.76 2.18
CA VAL A 38 -3.45 7.85 1.56
C VAL A 38 -3.45 9.02 2.54
N ILE A 39 -2.27 9.44 2.96
CA ILE A 39 -2.11 10.52 3.93
C ILE A 39 -1.54 11.73 3.19
N PRO A 40 -2.29 12.84 3.13
CA PRO A 40 -1.83 14.05 2.43
C PRO A 40 -0.95 14.91 3.33
N CYS A 41 -0.39 15.96 2.75
CA CYS A 41 0.33 17.00 3.46
C CYS A 41 1.61 16.53 4.15
N LEU A 42 2.27 15.54 3.56
CA LEU A 42 3.57 15.10 4.01
C LEU A 42 4.63 16.04 3.47
N ARG A 43 5.56 16.45 4.33
CA ARG A 43 6.70 17.23 3.88
C ARG A 43 7.94 16.38 4.03
N SER A 44 8.63 16.13 2.90
CA SER A 44 9.82 15.30 2.88
C SER A 44 11.05 16.18 2.65
N ILE A 45 12.06 15.98 3.49
CA ILE A 45 13.32 16.72 3.40
C ILE A 45 14.41 15.68 3.24
N TYR A 46 15.18 15.78 2.16
CA TYR A 46 16.14 14.74 1.81
C TYR A 46 17.30 15.31 1.02
N ARG A 47 18.35 14.51 0.88
CA ARG A 47 19.52 14.87 0.06
C ARG A 47 19.44 14.16 -1.28
N TRP A 48 19.55 14.92 -2.34
CA TRP A 48 19.55 14.38 -3.70
C TRP A 48 20.56 15.13 -4.54
N LYS A 49 21.49 14.38 -5.15
CA LYS A 49 22.55 14.94 -6.01
C LYS A 49 23.28 16.12 -5.36
N GLY A 50 23.66 15.96 -4.10
CA GLY A 50 24.44 16.96 -3.37
C GLY A 50 23.65 18.13 -2.81
N LYS A 51 22.31 18.13 -2.96
CA LYS A 51 21.47 19.23 -2.48
C LYS A 51 20.46 18.75 -1.47
N VAL A 52 20.10 19.64 -0.55
CA VAL A 52 18.98 19.42 0.37
C VAL A 52 17.71 19.84 -0.36
N CYS A 53 16.80 18.90 -0.52
CA CYS A 53 15.53 19.12 -1.22
C CYS A 53 14.36 19.02 -0.24
N THR A 54 13.29 19.76 -0.52
CA THR A 54 12.05 19.72 0.27
C THR A 54 10.89 19.58 -0.68
N ASP A 55 10.08 18.56 -0.50
CA ASP A 55 8.90 18.32 -1.33
C ASP A 55 7.67 18.09 -0.49
N SER A 56 6.52 18.49 -1.04
CA SER A 56 5.22 18.11 -0.48
C SER A 56 4.82 16.79 -1.13
N GLU A 57 4.42 15.84 -0.30
CA GLU A 57 4.13 14.49 -0.79
C GLU A 57 2.89 13.92 -0.13
N TYR A 58 2.48 12.75 -0.64
CA TYR A 58 1.43 11.91 -0.08
C TYR A 58 2.08 10.62 0.36
N LEU A 59 1.71 10.14 1.54
CA LEU A 59 2.20 8.85 2.04
C LEU A 59 1.12 7.79 1.81
N LEU A 60 1.52 6.68 1.23
CA LEU A 60 0.65 5.51 1.10
C LEU A 60 1.04 4.51 2.18
N MET A 61 0.05 4.06 2.96
CA MET A 61 0.21 2.99 3.93
C MET A 61 -0.54 1.78 3.39
N ILE A 62 0.22 0.81 2.90
CA ILE A 62 -0.28 -0.34 2.15
C ILE A 62 -0.31 -1.55 3.08
N LYS A 63 -1.49 -2.11 3.34
CA LYS A 63 -1.64 -3.27 4.22
C LYS A 63 -1.80 -4.51 3.38
N THR A 64 -0.92 -5.49 3.59
CA THR A 64 -0.88 -6.70 2.80
C THR A 64 -0.20 -7.84 3.57
N ARG A 65 -0.16 -9.02 2.97
CA ARG A 65 0.62 -10.12 3.52
C ARG A 65 2.11 -9.84 3.34
N SER A 66 2.89 -10.16 4.35
CA SER A 66 4.34 -9.97 4.28
C SER A 66 4.97 -10.72 3.11
N ALA A 67 4.40 -11.87 2.74
CA ALA A 67 4.88 -12.67 1.62
C ALA A 67 4.81 -11.94 0.27
N LEU A 68 4.00 -10.88 0.17
CA LEU A 68 3.81 -10.15 -1.09
C LEU A 68 4.74 -8.94 -1.23
N PHE A 69 5.64 -8.70 -0.27
CA PHE A 69 6.48 -7.51 -0.31
C PHE A 69 7.20 -7.31 -1.65
N ASP A 70 7.90 -8.33 -2.13
CA ASP A 70 8.68 -8.18 -3.35
C ASP A 70 7.79 -7.87 -4.56
N THR A 71 6.64 -8.51 -4.64
CA THR A 71 5.69 -8.28 -5.74
C THR A 71 5.11 -6.87 -5.67
N VAL A 72 4.77 -6.40 -4.47
CA VAL A 72 4.27 -5.03 -4.25
C VAL A 72 5.35 -4.02 -4.61
N ALA A 73 6.58 -4.23 -4.15
CA ALA A 73 7.68 -3.32 -4.44
C ALA A 73 7.94 -3.21 -5.94
N GLU A 74 7.91 -4.33 -6.65
CA GLU A 74 8.09 -4.35 -8.10
C GLU A 74 6.96 -3.60 -8.80
N ALA A 75 5.71 -3.81 -8.39
CA ALA A 75 4.57 -3.11 -8.97
C ALA A 75 4.66 -1.60 -8.74
N ILE A 76 5.07 -1.19 -7.54
CA ILE A 76 5.27 0.24 -7.25
C ILE A 76 6.34 0.83 -8.16
N ARG A 77 7.47 0.16 -8.32
CA ARG A 77 8.55 0.65 -9.19
C ARG A 77 8.08 0.83 -10.63
N ASP A 78 7.24 -0.07 -11.11
CA ASP A 78 6.75 -0.01 -12.49
C ASP A 78 5.83 1.18 -12.74
N ILE A 79 5.09 1.61 -11.71
CA ILE A 79 4.09 2.67 -11.84
C ILE A 79 4.63 4.02 -11.39
N HIS A 80 5.50 4.03 -10.39
CA HIS A 80 5.98 5.26 -9.74
C HIS A 80 6.75 6.16 -10.69
N SER A 81 6.48 7.48 -10.59
CA SER A 81 7.15 8.47 -11.43
C SER A 81 8.58 8.78 -11.02
N TYR A 82 8.97 8.44 -9.79
CA TYR A 82 10.32 8.72 -9.30
C TYR A 82 11.33 7.70 -9.83
N GLU A 83 12.52 8.19 -10.09
CA GLU A 83 13.64 7.33 -10.47
C GLU A 83 13.98 6.35 -9.35
N LEU A 84 13.89 6.81 -8.10
CA LEU A 84 14.20 6.00 -6.92
C LEU A 84 13.06 6.14 -5.90
N PRO A 85 12.00 5.34 -6.03
CA PRO A 85 10.91 5.41 -5.07
C PRO A 85 11.29 4.81 -3.72
N GLU A 86 10.79 5.43 -2.65
CA GLU A 86 10.89 4.86 -1.31
C GLU A 86 9.88 3.71 -1.20
N VAL A 87 10.36 2.53 -0.81
CA VAL A 87 9.49 1.39 -0.52
C VAL A 87 10.03 0.70 0.72
N LEU A 88 9.31 0.80 1.81
CA LEU A 88 9.73 0.24 3.08
C LEU A 88 8.67 -0.70 3.62
N GLU A 89 9.11 -1.77 4.25
CA GLU A 89 8.20 -2.72 4.90
C GLU A 89 8.33 -2.59 6.41
N PHE A 90 7.18 -2.47 7.08
CA PHE A 90 7.08 -2.53 8.53
C PHE A 90 6.27 -3.77 8.88
N PRO A 91 6.91 -4.84 9.37
CA PRO A 91 6.17 -6.00 9.81
C PRO A 91 5.26 -5.63 10.97
N VAL A 92 4.01 -6.11 10.92
CA VAL A 92 3.05 -5.85 11.99
C VAL A 92 3.29 -6.87 13.10
N ALA A 93 3.74 -6.39 14.25
CA ALA A 93 4.02 -7.27 15.39
C ALA A 93 2.74 -7.84 15.98
N ARG A 94 1.69 -7.03 16.07
CA ARG A 94 0.40 -7.44 16.62
C ARG A 94 -0.71 -6.67 15.93
N ALA A 95 -1.82 -7.34 15.69
CA ALA A 95 -3.02 -6.74 15.12
C ALA A 95 -4.24 -7.38 15.79
N GLU A 96 -5.36 -6.67 15.79
CA GLU A 96 -6.60 -7.26 16.22
C GLU A 96 -6.92 -8.44 15.30
N HIS A 97 -7.36 -9.55 15.86
CA HIS A 97 -7.46 -10.82 15.15
C HIS A 97 -8.34 -10.78 13.89
N HIS A 98 -9.49 -10.14 13.97
CA HIS A 98 -10.42 -10.10 12.82
C HIS A 98 -9.87 -9.24 11.69
N PHE A 99 -9.24 -8.12 12.03
CA PHE A 99 -8.61 -7.26 11.04
C PHE A 99 -7.43 -7.97 10.38
N HIS A 100 -6.61 -8.64 11.17
CA HIS A 100 -5.48 -9.42 10.66
C HIS A 100 -5.96 -10.48 9.66
N ALA A 101 -6.99 -11.23 10.05
CA ALA A 101 -7.54 -12.27 9.18
C ALA A 101 -8.07 -11.70 7.88
N TRP A 102 -8.72 -10.55 7.93
CA TRP A 102 -9.24 -9.89 6.73
C TRP A 102 -8.11 -9.45 5.80
N VAL A 103 -7.08 -8.81 6.33
CA VAL A 103 -5.93 -8.40 5.52
C VAL A 103 -5.30 -9.61 4.85
N ALA A 104 -5.05 -10.67 5.60
CA ALA A 104 -4.42 -11.88 5.08
C ALA A 104 -5.28 -12.56 4.01
N ALA A 105 -6.60 -12.56 4.18
CA ALA A 105 -7.51 -13.22 3.26
C ALA A 105 -7.68 -12.47 1.93
N MET A 106 -7.72 -11.13 1.99
CA MET A 106 -8.01 -10.33 0.80
C MET A 106 -6.79 -10.06 -0.06
N ALA A 107 -5.59 -10.07 0.50
CA ALA A 107 -4.35 -9.90 -0.25
C ALA A 107 -3.94 -11.24 -0.86
N THR A 108 -4.68 -11.67 -1.88
CA THR A 108 -4.51 -12.99 -2.50
C THR A 108 -3.27 -13.10 -3.38
N GLY A 109 -2.79 -11.99 -3.89
CA GLY A 109 -1.68 -11.95 -4.86
C GLY A 109 -2.14 -12.11 -6.29
N VAL A 110 -3.44 -12.25 -6.53
CA VAL A 110 -4.00 -12.38 -7.88
C VAL A 110 -5.19 -11.45 -8.02
N PRO A 111 -5.45 -10.95 -9.24
CA PRO A 111 -6.60 -10.10 -9.47
C PRO A 111 -7.91 -10.83 -9.16
N ASP A 112 -8.91 -10.06 -8.77
CA ASP A 112 -10.25 -10.59 -8.56
C ASP A 112 -10.77 -11.14 -9.91
N PRO A 113 -11.33 -12.37 -9.93
CA PRO A 113 -11.74 -12.99 -11.20
C PRO A 113 -12.72 -12.17 -12.01
N GLU A 114 -13.52 -11.34 -11.38
CA GLU A 114 -14.55 -10.58 -12.06
C GLU A 114 -14.11 -9.19 -12.49
N GLY A 115 -12.99 -8.70 -11.96
CA GLY A 115 -12.40 -7.43 -12.39
C GLY A 115 -13.31 -6.22 -12.26
N GLU A 116 -14.42 -6.34 -11.55
CA GLU A 116 -15.38 -5.26 -11.44
C GLU A 116 -15.09 -4.41 -10.22
N HIS A 117 -15.02 -3.12 -10.47
CA HIS A 117 -14.94 -2.12 -9.45
C HIS A 117 -16.35 -1.89 -8.93
N GLU A 118 -16.72 -2.55 -7.86
CA GLU A 118 -18.01 -2.28 -7.25
C GLU A 118 -17.96 -0.94 -6.51
N SER A 119 -19.06 -0.21 -6.63
CA SER A 119 -19.27 0.98 -5.83
C SER A 119 -19.16 0.63 -4.35
N GLU A 120 -18.65 1.56 -3.55
CA GLU A 120 -18.39 1.37 -2.13
C GLU A 120 -19.48 0.56 -1.42
N PRO A 121 -19.11 -0.53 -0.76
CA PRO A 121 -20.07 -1.19 0.12
C PRO A 121 -20.45 -0.24 1.24
N GLU A 122 -21.71 -0.24 1.61
CA GLU A 122 -22.13 0.49 2.79
C GLU A 122 -21.43 -0.13 3.99
N LEU A 123 -20.46 0.61 4.51
CA LEU A 123 -19.79 0.20 5.73
C LEU A 123 -20.68 0.62 6.90
N ASN A 124 -21.33 -0.36 7.49
CA ASN A 124 -22.05 -0.12 8.73
C ASN A 124 -21.04 -0.04 9.87
N TYR A 125 -20.71 1.17 10.23
CA TYR A 125 -19.96 1.39 11.45
C TYR A 125 -20.96 1.50 12.59
N ASP A 126 -21.12 0.45 13.31
CA ASP A 126 -21.88 0.51 14.55
C ASP A 126 -20.94 0.78 15.70
#